data_dd0426dcdb9e709b62d22416cf67f5d3
#
_entry.id   dd0426dcdb9e709b62d22416cf67f5d3
#
_cell.length_a   1.000
_cell.length_b   1.000
_cell.length_c   1.000
_cell.angle_alpha   90.00
_cell.angle_beta   90.00
_cell.angle_gamma   90.00
#
_symmetry.space_group_name_H-M   'P 1'
#
loop_
_entity.id
_entity.type
_entity.pdbx_description
1 polymer ?
#
loop_
_entity_poly.entity_id
_entity_poly.type
_entity_poly.pdbx_seq_one_letter_code
_entity_poly.pdbx_strand_id
1 'polypeptide(L)'
;LTKFLLSADRNYFLYRDFQSRNVMLRDGHPFFVDYQGGRRGALQYDIASLLYDGKADLPPELRQQLLDHYLDTLAGFIKLEREVFMQHYYAYVYVRIMQALGAYGFRGFHERKAHFLESVPYALKSLRWLLHNVKLPIPLPTLLDAFRSMLGSEQLQSLASEAENLTVRILSFSFHRGLPTDETGHGGGFVFDARSLPNPGREERFKTLTGKDAPVIDYLNQQESVHQFLASVMSLVEASVSNYQRRGFKSLMVSFGCTGGQHRAVYLAEQLANRLRGRNGVEVVVRHRDLEDFGK
;
A
#
# COMPACT_ATOMS: atom_id res chain seq x y z
N LEU A 1 -16.90 -5.03 -28.41
CA LEU A 1 -15.62 -4.38 -28.03
C LEU A 1 -14.53 -4.65 -29.07
N THR A 2 -14.23 -5.93 -29.40
CA THR A 2 -13.15 -6.30 -30.32
C THR A 2 -13.25 -5.61 -31.68
N LYS A 3 -14.41 -5.60 -32.32
CA LYS A 3 -14.61 -4.90 -33.60
C LYS A 3 -14.27 -3.42 -33.51
N PHE A 4 -14.66 -2.76 -32.42
CA PHE A 4 -14.38 -1.35 -32.18
C PHE A 4 -12.86 -1.10 -31.99
N LEU A 5 -12.19 -1.93 -31.18
CA LEU A 5 -10.74 -1.81 -30.98
C LEU A 5 -9.94 -2.05 -32.27
N LEU A 6 -10.41 -2.96 -33.10
CA LEU A 6 -9.77 -3.26 -34.39
C LEU A 6 -9.96 -2.14 -35.43
N SER A 7 -10.85 -1.18 -35.22
CA SER A 7 -10.98 0.01 -36.09
C SER A 7 -9.96 1.10 -35.83
N ALA A 8 -9.23 1.05 -34.72
CA ALA A 8 -8.09 1.93 -34.48
C ALA A 8 -6.94 1.63 -35.45
N ASP A 9 -6.16 2.67 -35.81
CA ASP A 9 -4.93 2.46 -36.58
C ASP A 9 -3.93 1.65 -35.77
N ARG A 10 -3.41 0.59 -36.35
CA ARG A 10 -2.52 -0.39 -35.69
C ARG A 10 -1.16 -0.50 -36.38
N ASN A 11 -0.74 0.55 -37.08
CA ASN A 11 0.49 0.55 -37.87
C ASN A 11 1.70 1.11 -37.10
N TYR A 12 1.61 1.15 -35.76
CA TYR A 12 2.65 1.70 -34.92
C TYR A 12 3.38 0.60 -34.14
N PHE A 13 4.57 0.93 -33.62
CA PHE A 13 5.28 0.05 -32.70
C PHE A 13 4.51 -0.01 -31.37
N LEU A 14 4.25 -1.21 -30.93
CA LEU A 14 3.66 -1.54 -29.64
C LEU A 14 4.72 -2.19 -28.77
N TYR A 15 5.07 -1.58 -27.65
CA TYR A 15 5.99 -2.13 -26.66
C TYR A 15 5.36 -3.37 -25.98
N ARG A 16 4.04 -3.35 -25.77
CA ARG A 16 3.17 -4.40 -25.24
C ARG A 16 3.14 -4.51 -23.72
N ASP A 17 4.27 -4.67 -23.07
CA ASP A 17 4.38 -4.77 -21.62
C ASP A 17 4.93 -3.46 -21.00
N PHE A 18 4.42 -2.32 -21.51
CA PHE A 18 4.82 -1.00 -21.06
C PHE A 18 4.17 -0.69 -19.69
N GLN A 19 4.91 -1.04 -18.64
CA GLN A 19 4.50 -0.97 -17.24
C GLN A 19 5.60 -0.31 -16.42
N SER A 20 5.26 0.24 -15.25
CA SER A 20 6.20 0.92 -14.37
C SER A 20 7.42 0.08 -14.00
N ARG A 21 7.23 -1.23 -13.76
CA ARG A 21 8.33 -2.16 -13.44
C ARG A 21 9.35 -2.36 -14.56
N ASN A 22 8.99 -2.05 -15.80
CA ASN A 22 9.85 -2.18 -16.98
C ASN A 22 10.50 -0.86 -17.36
N VAL A 23 10.33 0.19 -16.54
CA VAL A 23 10.99 1.48 -16.66
C VAL A 23 11.98 1.62 -15.51
N MET A 24 13.26 1.53 -15.82
CA MET A 24 14.35 1.63 -14.84
C MET A 24 14.93 3.05 -14.87
N LEU A 25 15.24 3.60 -13.72
CA LEU A 25 15.91 4.91 -13.63
C LEU A 25 17.36 4.72 -13.21
N ARG A 26 18.29 5.29 -13.98
CA ARG A 26 19.71 5.37 -13.65
C ARG A 26 20.22 6.79 -13.91
N ASP A 27 20.75 7.42 -12.88
CA ASP A 27 21.27 8.79 -12.95
C ASP A 27 20.26 9.81 -13.54
N GLY A 28 18.98 9.64 -13.17
CA GLY A 28 17.87 10.47 -13.66
C GLY A 28 17.38 10.15 -15.08
N HIS A 29 18.00 9.20 -15.78
CA HIS A 29 17.61 8.79 -17.14
C HIS A 29 16.79 7.51 -17.12
N PRO A 30 15.67 7.43 -17.89
CA PRO A 30 14.86 6.22 -18.01
C PRO A 30 15.51 5.23 -18.99
N PHE A 31 15.49 3.96 -18.58
CA PHE A 31 15.86 2.82 -19.42
C PHE A 31 14.67 1.85 -19.47
N PHE A 32 14.42 1.33 -20.66
CA PHE A 32 13.29 0.46 -20.93
C PHE A 32 13.78 -0.97 -21.14
N VAL A 33 13.20 -1.92 -20.37
CA VAL A 33 13.55 -3.34 -20.42
C VAL A 33 12.33 -4.19 -20.77
N ASP A 34 12.53 -5.43 -21.20
CA ASP A 34 11.43 -6.37 -21.54
C ASP A 34 10.63 -5.97 -22.81
N TYR A 35 11.30 -5.35 -23.80
CA TYR A 35 10.68 -4.88 -25.05
C TYR A 35 10.68 -5.92 -26.19
N GLN A 36 11.27 -7.09 -25.97
CA GLN A 36 11.37 -8.16 -26.99
C GLN A 36 10.01 -8.73 -27.43
N GLY A 37 8.94 -8.49 -26.64
CA GLY A 37 7.56 -8.79 -27.01
C GLY A 37 6.91 -7.80 -27.99
N GLY A 38 7.67 -6.81 -28.44
CA GLY A 38 7.19 -5.72 -29.30
C GLY A 38 6.60 -6.21 -30.61
N ARG A 39 5.55 -5.54 -31.08
CA ARG A 39 4.85 -5.86 -32.31
C ARG A 39 4.13 -4.66 -32.91
N ARG A 40 3.44 -4.84 -33.99
CA ARG A 40 2.53 -3.86 -34.57
C ARG A 40 1.24 -3.73 -33.74
N GLY A 41 0.81 -2.52 -33.43
CA GLY A 41 -0.42 -2.29 -32.71
C GLY A 41 -0.86 -0.83 -32.65
N ALA A 42 -1.91 -0.56 -31.88
CA ALA A 42 -2.48 0.75 -31.73
C ALA A 42 -1.74 1.53 -30.62
N LEU A 43 -1.49 2.83 -30.90
CA LEU A 43 -0.82 3.75 -29.97
C LEU A 43 -1.46 3.82 -28.59
N GLN A 44 -2.78 3.65 -28.53
CA GLN A 44 -3.55 3.73 -27.28
C GLN A 44 -3.21 2.64 -26.27
N TYR A 45 -2.73 1.47 -26.72
CA TYR A 45 -2.55 0.31 -25.85
C TYR A 45 -1.44 0.52 -24.82
N ASP A 46 -0.28 0.98 -25.25
CA ASP A 46 0.88 1.12 -24.35
C ASP A 46 0.68 2.25 -23.35
N ILE A 47 0.15 3.39 -23.79
CA ILE A 47 -0.15 4.50 -22.86
C ILE A 47 -1.27 4.12 -21.88
N ALA A 48 -2.27 3.34 -22.31
CA ALA A 48 -3.28 2.78 -21.41
C ALA A 48 -2.65 1.81 -20.40
N SER A 49 -1.70 0.97 -20.85
CA SER A 49 -1.00 0.03 -19.99
C SER A 49 -0.17 0.72 -18.90
N LEU A 50 0.55 1.78 -19.24
CA LEU A 50 1.38 2.53 -18.31
C LEU A 50 0.55 3.35 -17.32
N LEU A 51 -0.41 4.13 -17.81
CA LEU A 51 -1.18 5.05 -16.97
C LEU A 51 -2.19 4.35 -16.04
N TYR A 52 -2.60 3.11 -16.39
CA TYR A 52 -3.48 2.28 -15.56
C TYR A 52 -2.75 1.04 -15.00
N ASP A 53 -1.42 1.11 -14.89
CA ASP A 53 -0.66 0.12 -14.13
C ASP A 53 -1.05 0.20 -12.65
N GLY A 54 -1.65 -0.88 -12.13
CA GLY A 54 -2.14 -0.92 -10.75
C GLY A 54 -1.05 -0.66 -9.72
N LYS A 55 0.19 -1.11 -9.96
CA LYS A 55 1.30 -0.91 -9.03
C LYS A 55 1.84 0.53 -9.01
N ALA A 56 1.63 1.28 -10.08
CA ALA A 56 2.01 2.69 -10.13
C ALA A 56 1.01 3.57 -9.37
N ASP A 57 -0.26 3.14 -9.23
CA ASP A 57 -1.37 3.83 -8.56
C ASP A 57 -1.40 5.34 -8.83
N LEU A 58 -1.24 5.72 -10.09
CA LEU A 58 -1.18 7.13 -10.47
C LEU A 58 -2.52 7.83 -10.17
N PRO A 59 -2.49 9.02 -9.50
CA PRO A 59 -3.70 9.82 -9.31
C PRO A 59 -4.36 10.20 -10.65
N PRO A 60 -5.70 10.35 -10.71
CA PRO A 60 -6.41 10.69 -11.95
C PRO A 60 -5.89 11.96 -12.62
N GLU A 61 -5.56 12.99 -11.84
CA GLU A 61 -5.05 14.27 -12.31
C GLU A 61 -3.69 14.11 -13.00
N LEU A 62 -2.81 13.30 -12.40
CA LEU A 62 -1.49 13.01 -12.99
C LEU A 62 -1.62 12.15 -14.24
N ARG A 63 -2.54 11.17 -14.25
CA ARG A 63 -2.83 10.39 -15.47
C ARG A 63 -3.27 11.28 -16.62
N GLN A 64 -4.13 12.27 -16.34
CA GLN A 64 -4.59 13.20 -17.36
C GLN A 64 -3.44 14.08 -17.87
N GLN A 65 -2.63 14.64 -16.99
CA GLN A 65 -1.45 15.45 -17.38
C GLN A 65 -0.47 14.67 -18.26
N LEU A 66 -0.16 13.44 -17.89
CA LEU A 66 0.73 12.57 -18.66
C LEU A 66 0.13 12.17 -20.01
N LEU A 67 -1.17 11.92 -20.07
CA LEU A 67 -1.87 11.64 -21.31
C LEU A 67 -1.85 12.87 -22.24
N ASP A 68 -2.12 14.05 -21.72
CA ASP A 68 -2.08 15.30 -22.47
C ASP A 68 -0.69 15.57 -23.02
N HIS A 69 0.34 15.41 -22.19
CA HIS A 69 1.73 15.53 -22.65
C HIS A 69 2.08 14.53 -23.75
N TYR A 70 1.63 13.27 -23.61
CA TYR A 70 1.80 12.25 -24.64
C TYR A 70 1.14 12.66 -25.97
N LEU A 71 -0.12 13.14 -25.92
CA LEU A 71 -0.87 13.53 -27.11
C LEU A 71 -0.27 14.77 -27.80
N ASP A 72 0.17 15.74 -27.02
CA ASP A 72 0.83 16.96 -27.53
C ASP A 72 2.16 16.61 -28.21
N THR A 73 2.94 15.72 -27.61
CA THR A 73 4.18 15.21 -28.20
C THR A 73 3.90 14.44 -29.49
N LEU A 74 2.91 13.55 -29.46
CA LEU A 74 2.52 12.70 -30.61
C LEU A 74 2.05 13.52 -31.80
N ALA A 75 1.34 14.62 -31.57
CA ALA A 75 0.86 15.53 -32.61
C ALA A 75 2.02 16.19 -33.42
N GLY A 76 3.21 16.23 -32.87
CA GLY A 76 4.44 16.66 -33.57
C GLY A 76 4.97 15.63 -34.57
N PHE A 77 4.55 14.38 -34.48
CA PHE A 77 5.04 13.28 -35.34
C PHE A 77 4.00 12.77 -36.34
N ILE A 78 2.71 12.86 -36.01
CA ILE A 78 1.61 12.36 -36.84
C ILE A 78 0.44 13.33 -36.83
N LYS A 79 -0.41 13.27 -37.88
CA LYS A 79 -1.71 13.93 -37.84
C LYS A 79 -2.60 13.20 -36.85
N LEU A 80 -2.88 13.82 -35.69
CA LEU A 80 -3.65 13.25 -34.61
C LEU A 80 -5.01 13.90 -34.50
N GLU A 81 -6.08 13.09 -34.56
CA GLU A 81 -7.44 13.50 -34.18
C GLU A 81 -7.69 13.09 -32.72
N ARG A 82 -7.49 14.03 -31.80
CA ARG A 82 -7.50 13.78 -30.35
C ARG A 82 -8.80 13.12 -29.87
N GLU A 83 -9.95 13.52 -30.38
CA GLU A 83 -11.24 12.94 -29.99
C GLU A 83 -11.34 11.47 -30.40
N VAL A 84 -10.96 11.13 -31.62
CA VAL A 84 -10.92 9.73 -32.11
C VAL A 84 -9.93 8.89 -31.32
N PHE A 85 -8.76 9.46 -31.01
CA PHE A 85 -7.78 8.78 -30.14
C PHE A 85 -8.40 8.45 -28.79
N MET A 86 -9.05 9.40 -28.13
CA MET A 86 -9.62 9.25 -26.80
C MET A 86 -10.74 8.21 -26.74
N GLN A 87 -11.58 8.12 -27.77
CA GLN A 87 -12.62 7.09 -27.84
C GLN A 87 -12.03 5.67 -27.78
N HIS A 88 -10.96 5.41 -28.53
CA HIS A 88 -10.28 4.12 -28.52
C HIS A 88 -9.45 3.92 -27.24
N TYR A 89 -8.82 4.98 -26.73
CA TYR A 89 -7.97 4.93 -25.54
C TYR A 89 -8.69 4.31 -24.34
N TYR A 90 -9.87 4.80 -23.97
CA TYR A 90 -10.61 4.25 -22.86
C TYR A 90 -11.10 2.81 -23.09
N ALA A 91 -11.37 2.45 -24.33
CA ALA A 91 -11.67 1.05 -24.66
C ALA A 91 -10.45 0.13 -24.44
N TYR A 92 -9.23 0.59 -24.75
CA TYR A 92 -8.00 -0.10 -24.42
C TYR A 92 -7.74 -0.15 -22.91
N VAL A 93 -8.04 0.92 -22.17
CA VAL A 93 -7.97 0.92 -20.70
C VAL A 93 -8.86 -0.17 -20.11
N TYR A 94 -10.10 -0.33 -20.57
CA TYR A 94 -10.97 -1.43 -20.11
C TYR A 94 -10.34 -2.80 -20.38
N VAL A 95 -9.75 -3.00 -21.56
CA VAL A 95 -9.07 -4.26 -21.89
C VAL A 95 -7.89 -4.51 -20.95
N ARG A 96 -7.08 -3.50 -20.67
CA ARG A 96 -5.93 -3.63 -19.77
C ARG A 96 -6.35 -3.98 -18.34
N ILE A 97 -7.41 -3.36 -17.84
CA ILE A 97 -7.96 -3.69 -16.51
C ILE A 97 -8.52 -5.12 -16.49
N MET A 98 -9.23 -5.57 -17.54
CA MET A 98 -9.71 -6.95 -17.64
C MET A 98 -8.55 -7.95 -17.63
N GLN A 99 -7.49 -7.68 -18.39
CA GLN A 99 -6.29 -8.52 -18.41
C GLN A 99 -5.61 -8.59 -17.04
N ALA A 100 -5.48 -7.45 -16.36
CA ALA A 100 -4.91 -7.37 -15.03
C ALA A 100 -5.75 -8.15 -14.00
N LEU A 101 -7.07 -7.90 -13.96
CA LEU A 101 -7.98 -8.60 -13.05
C LEU A 101 -8.03 -10.11 -13.33
N GLY A 102 -8.00 -10.52 -14.61
CA GLY A 102 -7.92 -11.93 -14.99
C GLY A 102 -6.62 -12.58 -14.51
N ALA A 103 -5.49 -11.89 -14.68
CA ALA A 103 -4.19 -12.38 -14.20
C ALA A 103 -4.14 -12.44 -12.66
N TYR A 104 -4.66 -11.42 -11.97
CA TYR A 104 -4.70 -11.38 -10.50
C TYR A 104 -5.62 -12.45 -9.94
N GLY A 105 -6.82 -12.63 -10.53
CA GLY A 105 -7.75 -13.68 -10.11
C GLY A 105 -7.18 -15.07 -10.33
N PHE A 106 -6.65 -15.36 -11.50
CA PHE A 106 -6.09 -16.68 -11.81
C PHE A 106 -4.89 -17.00 -10.92
N ARG A 107 -3.89 -16.10 -10.86
CA ARG A 107 -2.68 -16.35 -10.08
C ARG A 107 -2.92 -16.25 -8.57
N GLY A 108 -3.79 -15.34 -8.13
CA GLY A 108 -4.09 -15.15 -6.72
C GLY A 108 -4.94 -16.27 -6.14
N PHE A 109 -6.11 -16.55 -6.72
CA PHE A 109 -7.04 -17.54 -6.18
C PHE A 109 -6.72 -18.96 -6.63
N HIS A 110 -6.41 -19.17 -7.92
CA HIS A 110 -6.18 -20.52 -8.45
C HIS A 110 -4.75 -21.02 -8.17
N GLU A 111 -3.72 -20.23 -8.50
CA GLU A 111 -2.32 -20.59 -8.21
C GLU A 111 -1.91 -20.29 -6.74
N ARG A 112 -2.80 -19.71 -5.94
CA ARG A 112 -2.58 -19.37 -4.52
C ARG A 112 -1.37 -18.45 -4.27
N LYS A 113 -1.06 -17.56 -5.21
CA LYS A 113 0.01 -16.57 -5.10
C LYS A 113 -0.54 -15.27 -4.51
N ALA A 114 -0.57 -15.15 -3.20
CA ALA A 114 -1.23 -14.05 -2.47
C ALA A 114 -0.81 -12.65 -2.94
N HIS A 115 0.46 -12.44 -3.32
CA HIS A 115 0.96 -11.12 -3.77
C HIS A 115 0.27 -10.58 -5.03
N PHE A 116 -0.42 -11.44 -5.83
CA PHE A 116 -1.25 -10.97 -6.94
C PHE A 116 -2.57 -10.36 -6.46
N LEU A 117 -3.10 -10.84 -5.32
CA LEU A 117 -4.33 -10.31 -4.74
C LEU A 117 -4.14 -8.88 -4.20
N GLU A 118 -2.94 -8.54 -3.76
CA GLU A 118 -2.57 -7.18 -3.32
C GLU A 118 -2.75 -6.12 -4.42
N SER A 119 -2.79 -6.52 -5.68
CA SER A 119 -2.99 -5.62 -6.82
C SER A 119 -4.46 -5.45 -7.23
N VAL A 120 -5.37 -6.30 -6.73
CA VAL A 120 -6.81 -6.25 -7.02
C VAL A 120 -7.43 -4.91 -6.62
N PRO A 121 -7.16 -4.33 -5.43
CA PRO A 121 -7.74 -3.06 -5.01
C PRO A 121 -7.47 -1.91 -5.97
N TYR A 122 -6.25 -1.81 -6.49
CA TYR A 122 -5.87 -0.76 -7.45
C TYR A 122 -6.63 -0.87 -8.77
N ALA A 123 -6.84 -2.12 -9.24
CA ALA A 123 -7.63 -2.37 -10.44
C ALA A 123 -9.11 -2.03 -10.21
N LEU A 124 -9.67 -2.37 -9.04
CA LEU A 124 -11.05 -2.01 -8.67
C LEU A 124 -11.23 -0.50 -8.52
N LYS A 125 -10.28 0.22 -7.94
CA LYS A 125 -10.26 1.68 -7.84
C LYS A 125 -10.30 2.32 -9.23
N SER A 126 -9.46 1.85 -10.14
CA SER A 126 -9.43 2.31 -11.53
C SER A 126 -10.72 1.97 -12.27
N LEU A 127 -11.28 0.78 -12.06
CA LEU A 127 -12.55 0.36 -12.66
C LEU A 127 -13.72 1.20 -12.17
N ARG A 128 -13.79 1.50 -10.88
CA ARG A 128 -14.82 2.38 -10.29
C ARG A 128 -14.76 3.78 -10.91
N TRP A 129 -13.57 4.33 -11.04
CA TRP A 129 -13.36 5.63 -11.68
C TRP A 129 -13.83 5.63 -13.14
N LEU A 130 -13.47 4.60 -13.93
CA LEU A 130 -13.88 4.47 -15.33
C LEU A 130 -15.40 4.39 -15.49
N LEU A 131 -16.06 3.54 -14.68
CA LEU A 131 -17.52 3.38 -14.76
C LEU A 131 -18.27 4.66 -14.42
N HIS A 132 -17.68 5.53 -13.60
CA HIS A 132 -18.29 6.81 -13.22
C HIS A 132 -18.00 7.93 -14.23
N ASN A 133 -16.79 7.98 -14.79
CA ASN A 133 -16.31 9.14 -15.55
C ASN A 133 -16.26 8.92 -17.07
N VAL A 134 -16.33 7.66 -17.54
CA VAL A 134 -16.10 7.36 -18.96
C VAL A 134 -17.33 6.69 -19.58
N LYS A 135 -17.82 7.28 -20.67
CA LYS A 135 -18.85 6.69 -21.51
C LYS A 135 -18.22 6.25 -22.84
N LEU A 136 -18.21 4.94 -23.10
CA LEU A 136 -17.75 4.41 -24.38
C LEU A 136 -18.76 4.68 -25.49
N PRO A 137 -18.31 4.90 -26.76
CA PRO A 137 -19.19 5.15 -27.90
C PRO A 137 -19.92 3.90 -28.38
N ILE A 138 -19.71 2.76 -27.73
CA ILE A 138 -20.36 1.48 -28.03
C ILE A 138 -21.09 0.93 -26.81
N PRO A 139 -22.27 0.31 -26.97
CA PRO A 139 -22.99 -0.32 -25.88
C PRO A 139 -22.31 -1.64 -25.47
N LEU A 140 -22.00 -1.78 -24.18
CA LEU A 140 -21.42 -2.99 -23.58
C LEU A 140 -22.16 -3.40 -22.30
N PRO A 141 -23.50 -3.58 -22.33
CA PRO A 141 -24.30 -3.72 -21.11
C PRO A 141 -23.81 -4.89 -20.24
N THR A 142 -23.67 -6.08 -20.79
CA THR A 142 -23.24 -7.28 -20.06
C THR A 142 -21.85 -7.11 -19.41
N LEU A 143 -20.91 -6.49 -20.11
CA LEU A 143 -19.57 -6.24 -19.56
C LEU A 143 -19.62 -5.23 -18.41
N LEU A 144 -20.37 -4.14 -18.57
CA LEU A 144 -20.51 -3.12 -17.55
C LEU A 144 -21.25 -3.66 -16.32
N ASP A 145 -22.24 -4.55 -16.49
CA ASP A 145 -22.94 -5.20 -15.40
C ASP A 145 -22.02 -6.19 -14.65
N ALA A 146 -21.19 -6.94 -15.35
CA ALA A 146 -20.15 -7.77 -14.73
C ALA A 146 -19.19 -6.92 -13.88
N PHE A 147 -18.76 -5.78 -14.38
CA PHE A 147 -17.89 -4.86 -13.61
C PHE A 147 -18.59 -4.27 -12.39
N ARG A 148 -19.87 -3.91 -12.49
CA ARG A 148 -20.65 -3.47 -11.33
C ARG A 148 -20.78 -4.56 -10.29
N SER A 149 -21.02 -5.81 -10.72
CA SER A 149 -21.06 -6.97 -9.82
C SER A 149 -19.72 -7.21 -9.13
N MET A 150 -18.60 -7.06 -9.83
CA MET A 150 -17.26 -7.16 -9.21
C MET A 150 -17.07 -6.07 -8.16
N LEU A 151 -17.46 -4.83 -8.44
CA LEU A 151 -17.38 -3.73 -7.47
C LEU A 151 -18.31 -3.90 -6.26
N GLY A 152 -19.38 -4.68 -6.38
CA GLY A 152 -20.29 -5.05 -5.29
C GLY A 152 -19.91 -6.31 -4.53
N SER A 153 -18.88 -7.04 -4.96
CA SER A 153 -18.47 -8.29 -4.32
C SER A 153 -17.80 -8.04 -2.96
N GLU A 154 -18.38 -8.57 -1.88
CA GLU A 154 -17.82 -8.49 -0.52
C GLU A 154 -16.41 -9.07 -0.44
N GLN A 155 -16.16 -10.19 -1.12
CA GLN A 155 -14.85 -10.82 -1.18
C GLN A 155 -13.79 -9.92 -1.82
N LEU A 156 -14.11 -9.22 -2.90
CA LEU A 156 -13.18 -8.31 -3.55
C LEU A 156 -13.04 -7.00 -2.76
N GLN A 157 -14.07 -6.58 -2.06
CA GLN A 157 -14.05 -5.42 -1.16
C GLN A 157 -13.18 -5.67 0.08
N SER A 158 -13.22 -6.88 0.66
CA SER A 158 -12.34 -7.22 1.79
C SER A 158 -10.87 -7.16 1.39
N LEU A 159 -10.51 -7.63 0.20
CA LEU A 159 -9.14 -7.47 -0.33
C LEU A 159 -8.76 -5.99 -0.49
N ALA A 160 -9.72 -5.14 -0.84
CA ALA A 160 -9.49 -3.69 -0.97
C ALA A 160 -9.26 -3.04 0.40
N SER A 161 -10.05 -3.40 1.41
CA SER A 161 -9.88 -2.86 2.77
C SER A 161 -8.57 -3.32 3.43
N GLU A 162 -8.19 -4.57 3.28
CA GLU A 162 -6.91 -5.11 3.75
C GLU A 162 -5.72 -4.43 3.04
N ALA A 163 -5.86 -4.12 1.76
CA ALA A 163 -4.81 -3.47 1.00
C ALA A 163 -4.68 -1.96 1.28
N GLU A 164 -5.70 -1.30 1.79
CA GLU A 164 -5.63 0.12 2.17
C GLU A 164 -5.06 0.33 3.58
N ASN A 165 -5.06 -0.70 4.43
CA ASN A 165 -4.62 -0.58 5.80
C ASN A 165 -3.08 -0.68 5.93
N LEU A 166 -2.53 0.25 6.71
CA LEU A 166 -1.17 0.19 7.21
C LEU A 166 -1.17 -0.61 8.53
N THR A 167 -0.53 -1.76 8.55
CA THR A 167 -0.32 -2.51 9.79
C THR A 167 0.84 -1.91 10.58
N VAL A 168 0.55 -1.34 11.75
CA VAL A 168 1.55 -0.86 12.70
C VAL A 168 1.81 -1.96 13.73
N ARG A 169 2.98 -2.59 13.64
CA ARG A 169 3.42 -3.63 14.58
C ARG A 169 4.18 -3.00 15.73
N ILE A 170 3.61 -3.05 16.91
CA ILE A 170 4.18 -2.48 18.13
C ILE A 170 4.72 -3.62 18.99
N LEU A 171 6.02 -3.58 19.28
CA LEU A 171 6.69 -4.61 20.07
C LEU A 171 7.23 -4.03 21.37
N SER A 172 7.14 -4.78 22.46
CA SER A 172 7.97 -4.54 23.63
C SER A 172 9.04 -5.65 23.76
N PHE A 173 10.26 -5.26 24.17
CA PHE A 173 11.38 -6.19 24.25
C PHE A 173 12.37 -5.85 25.38
N SER A 174 13.14 -6.87 25.78
CA SER A 174 14.28 -6.75 26.68
C SER A 174 15.59 -6.57 25.88
N PHE A 175 16.39 -5.55 26.22
CA PHE A 175 17.73 -5.40 25.64
C PHE A 175 18.67 -6.57 25.97
N HIS A 176 18.43 -7.31 27.06
CA HIS A 176 19.20 -8.53 27.36
C HIS A 176 19.00 -9.65 26.32
N ARG A 177 17.87 -9.65 25.62
CA ARG A 177 17.55 -10.65 24.60
C ARG A 177 17.77 -10.11 23.15
N GLY A 178 18.44 -8.99 23.01
CA GLY A 178 18.75 -8.36 21.73
C GLY A 178 17.58 -7.62 21.09
N LEU A 179 17.85 -6.92 19.98
CA LEU A 179 16.87 -6.16 19.23
C LEU A 179 15.89 -7.09 18.51
N PRO A 180 14.61 -6.73 18.38
CA PRO A 180 13.68 -7.46 17.54
C PRO A 180 14.03 -7.27 16.05
N THR A 181 13.83 -8.33 15.28
CA THR A 181 13.96 -8.32 13.82
C THR A 181 12.61 -8.14 13.16
N ASP A 182 12.58 -7.47 12.01
CA ASP A 182 11.36 -7.35 11.21
C ASP A 182 11.15 -8.64 10.39
N GLU A 183 10.11 -9.39 10.74
CA GLU A 183 9.74 -10.64 10.07
C GLU A 183 9.02 -10.41 8.72
N THR A 184 8.70 -9.14 8.38
CA THR A 184 7.93 -8.80 7.18
C THR A 184 8.80 -8.49 5.96
N GLY A 185 10.11 -8.43 6.14
CA GLY A 185 11.08 -8.13 5.07
C GLY A 185 11.14 -6.66 4.67
N HIS A 186 10.47 -5.76 5.40
CA HIS A 186 10.49 -4.31 5.13
C HIS A 186 11.67 -3.57 5.75
N GLY A 187 12.56 -4.29 6.42
CA GLY A 187 13.84 -3.74 6.90
C GLY A 187 13.78 -3.03 8.26
N GLY A 188 12.70 -3.18 9.03
CA GLY A 188 12.61 -2.68 10.40
C GLY A 188 11.72 -1.46 10.57
N GLY A 189 12.08 -0.56 11.50
CA GLY A 189 11.30 0.59 11.88
C GLY A 189 11.92 1.31 13.07
N PHE A 190 11.09 1.86 13.94
CA PHE A 190 11.56 2.55 15.14
C PHE A 190 11.96 1.58 16.24
N VAL A 191 13.07 1.89 16.91
CA VAL A 191 13.49 1.24 18.14
C VAL A 191 13.75 2.33 19.18
N PHE A 192 12.90 2.38 20.20
CA PHE A 192 12.98 3.36 21.28
C PHE A 192 13.53 2.73 22.55
N ASP A 193 14.57 3.35 23.12
CA ASP A 193 15.19 2.92 24.35
C ASP A 193 14.54 3.61 25.56
N ALA A 194 13.79 2.86 26.35
CA ALA A 194 13.10 3.33 27.55
C ALA A 194 13.96 3.17 28.84
N ARG A 195 15.23 2.81 28.75
CA ARG A 195 16.07 2.57 29.94
C ARG A 195 16.37 3.83 30.72
N SER A 196 16.32 5.00 30.08
CA SER A 196 16.50 6.31 30.73
C SER A 196 15.33 6.70 31.64
N LEU A 197 14.15 6.08 31.47
CA LEU A 197 12.95 6.38 32.25
C LEU A 197 12.98 5.72 33.64
N PRO A 198 12.21 6.25 34.62
CA PRO A 198 12.06 5.64 35.93
C PRO A 198 11.69 4.16 35.86
N ASN A 199 12.33 3.35 36.68
CA ASN A 199 12.20 1.89 36.62
C ASN A 199 11.34 1.33 37.76
N PRO A 200 10.08 0.94 37.51
CA PRO A 200 9.23 0.31 38.52
C PRO A 200 9.85 -0.96 39.14
N GLY A 201 10.58 -1.75 38.32
CA GLY A 201 11.18 -2.99 38.79
C GLY A 201 12.26 -2.86 39.88
N ARG A 202 12.62 -1.62 40.29
CA ARG A 202 13.46 -1.39 41.50
C ARG A 202 12.67 -1.47 42.79
N GLU A 203 11.35 -1.33 42.74
CA GLU A 203 10.47 -1.45 43.89
C GLU A 203 9.92 -2.86 44.01
N GLU A 204 10.02 -3.47 45.20
CA GLU A 204 9.60 -4.83 45.46
C GLU A 204 8.16 -5.10 45.05
N ARG A 205 7.25 -4.12 45.34
CA ARG A 205 5.81 -4.20 45.03
C ARG A 205 5.46 -4.34 43.54
N PHE A 206 6.39 -4.03 42.63
CA PHE A 206 6.16 -4.10 41.18
C PHE A 206 6.88 -5.26 40.51
N LYS A 207 7.71 -6.03 41.21
CA LYS A 207 8.56 -7.06 40.58
C LYS A 207 7.77 -8.16 39.86
N THR A 208 6.59 -8.49 40.37
CA THR A 208 5.70 -9.51 39.80
C THR A 208 4.68 -8.94 38.82
N LEU A 209 4.60 -7.62 38.71
CA LEU A 209 3.65 -6.90 37.85
C LEU A 209 4.30 -6.58 36.51
N THR A 210 3.48 -6.20 35.54
CA THR A 210 3.87 -5.81 34.19
C THR A 210 3.44 -4.38 33.87
N GLY A 211 3.84 -3.84 32.76
CA GLY A 211 3.38 -2.54 32.28
C GLY A 211 1.89 -2.46 31.90
N LYS A 212 1.15 -3.56 32.05
CA LYS A 212 -0.32 -3.60 31.88
C LYS A 212 -1.08 -3.50 33.19
N ASP A 213 -0.39 -3.68 34.31
CA ASP A 213 -1.03 -3.70 35.63
C ASP A 213 -1.22 -2.28 36.15
N ALA A 214 -2.42 -1.98 36.70
CA ALA A 214 -2.81 -0.66 37.14
C ALA A 214 -1.78 0.02 38.07
N PRO A 215 -1.19 -0.65 39.09
CA PRO A 215 -0.21 0.01 39.95
C PRO A 215 1.07 0.47 39.22
N VAL A 216 1.48 -0.25 38.18
CA VAL A 216 2.65 0.11 37.34
C VAL A 216 2.29 1.25 36.39
N ILE A 217 1.08 1.21 35.82
CA ILE A 217 0.56 2.27 34.98
C ILE A 217 0.48 3.57 35.76
N ASP A 218 -0.10 3.54 36.98
CA ASP A 218 -0.25 4.72 37.83
C ASP A 218 1.13 5.31 38.24
N TYR A 219 2.09 4.45 38.56
CA TYR A 219 3.46 4.87 38.86
C TYR A 219 4.11 5.59 37.66
N LEU A 220 4.00 5.03 36.46
CA LEU A 220 4.60 5.61 35.26
C LEU A 220 3.85 6.87 34.80
N ASN A 221 2.54 6.93 34.97
CA ASN A 221 1.73 8.12 34.69
C ASN A 221 2.04 9.33 35.59
N GLN A 222 2.65 9.12 36.76
CA GLN A 222 3.07 10.21 37.63
C GLN A 222 4.43 10.80 37.25
N GLN A 223 5.12 10.24 36.26
CA GLN A 223 6.46 10.64 35.88
C GLN A 223 6.46 11.59 34.67
N GLU A 224 6.83 12.85 34.88
CA GLU A 224 6.92 13.86 33.82
C GLU A 224 7.82 13.43 32.65
N SER A 225 8.97 12.79 32.96
CA SER A 225 9.89 12.27 31.94
C SER A 225 9.27 11.21 31.03
N VAL A 226 8.31 10.42 31.55
CA VAL A 226 7.57 9.42 30.77
C VAL A 226 6.60 10.09 29.81
N HIS A 227 5.91 11.14 30.26
CA HIS A 227 5.01 11.94 29.41
C HIS A 227 5.77 12.61 28.26
N GLN A 228 6.88 13.27 28.55
CA GLN A 228 7.72 13.93 27.55
C GLN A 228 8.27 12.94 26.50
N PHE A 229 8.75 11.79 26.97
CA PHE A 229 9.22 10.72 26.10
C PHE A 229 8.10 10.23 25.19
N LEU A 230 6.93 9.92 25.76
CA LEU A 230 5.79 9.39 25.02
C LEU A 230 5.27 10.42 23.99
N ALA A 231 5.19 11.69 24.34
CA ALA A 231 4.80 12.77 23.42
C ALA A 231 5.75 12.88 22.22
N SER A 232 7.06 12.79 22.45
CA SER A 232 8.07 12.80 21.38
C SER A 232 7.95 11.59 20.45
N VAL A 233 7.79 10.40 21.03
CA VAL A 233 7.59 9.16 20.27
C VAL A 233 6.31 9.24 19.44
N MET A 234 5.19 9.69 20.03
CA MET A 234 3.92 9.82 19.33
C MET A 234 4.03 10.77 18.13
N SER A 235 4.68 11.92 18.31
CA SER A 235 4.89 12.88 17.22
C SER A 235 5.64 12.25 16.04
N LEU A 236 6.74 11.53 16.29
CA LEU A 236 7.54 10.86 15.25
C LEU A 236 6.75 9.75 14.55
N VAL A 237 6.06 8.91 15.34
CA VAL A 237 5.33 7.76 14.80
C VAL A 237 4.10 8.21 14.02
N GLU A 238 3.31 9.18 14.53
CA GLU A 238 2.12 9.69 13.84
C GLU A 238 2.48 10.37 12.51
N ALA A 239 3.59 11.11 12.46
CA ALA A 239 4.11 11.69 11.22
C ALA A 239 4.47 10.60 10.19
N SER A 240 5.13 9.53 10.66
CA SER A 240 5.49 8.39 9.81
C SER A 240 4.27 7.60 9.36
N VAL A 241 3.31 7.33 10.24
CA VAL A 241 2.03 6.67 9.89
C VAL A 241 1.31 7.45 8.80
N SER A 242 1.17 8.77 8.95
CA SER A 242 0.53 9.64 7.96
C SER A 242 1.25 9.58 6.60
N ASN A 243 2.58 9.61 6.62
CA ASN A 243 3.39 9.53 5.41
C ASN A 243 3.29 8.15 4.75
N TYR A 244 3.33 7.07 5.55
CA TYR A 244 3.23 5.69 5.08
C TYR A 244 1.86 5.41 4.46
N GLN A 245 0.77 5.87 5.09
CA GLN A 245 -0.58 5.77 4.51
C GLN A 245 -0.66 6.49 3.15
N ARG A 246 -0.15 7.74 3.07
CA ARG A 246 -0.14 8.53 1.83
C ARG A 246 0.68 7.85 0.72
N ARG A 247 1.77 7.16 1.07
CA ARG A 247 2.66 6.45 0.13
C ARG A 247 2.24 5.01 -0.12
N GLY A 248 1.17 4.52 0.50
CA GLY A 248 0.68 3.16 0.33
C GLY A 248 1.57 2.07 0.94
N PHE A 249 2.41 2.41 1.93
CA PHE A 249 3.17 1.40 2.68
C PHE A 249 2.24 0.53 3.54
N LYS A 250 2.57 -0.76 3.67
CA LYS A 250 1.73 -1.76 4.32
C LYS A 250 2.17 -2.14 5.72
N SER A 251 3.39 -1.82 6.10
CA SER A 251 3.96 -2.21 7.39
C SER A 251 4.82 -1.11 7.97
N LEU A 252 4.66 -0.88 9.28
CA LEU A 252 5.54 -0.07 10.10
C LEU A 252 5.79 -0.81 11.41
N MET A 253 7.05 -1.08 11.74
CA MET A 253 7.42 -1.65 13.02
C MET A 253 7.82 -0.54 14.00
N VAL A 254 7.32 -0.62 15.24
CA VAL A 254 7.69 0.28 16.33
C VAL A 254 8.00 -0.56 17.56
N SER A 255 9.22 -0.48 18.05
CA SER A 255 9.68 -1.32 19.15
C SER A 255 10.12 -0.48 20.35
N PHE A 256 9.70 -0.88 21.54
CA PHE A 256 10.12 -0.28 22.79
C PHE A 256 10.97 -1.26 23.59
N GLY A 257 12.17 -0.85 23.96
CA GLY A 257 13.10 -1.66 24.75
C GLY A 257 13.31 -1.11 26.16
N CYS A 258 13.32 -1.99 27.14
CA CYS A 258 13.84 -1.68 28.48
C CYS A 258 14.73 -2.82 28.96
N THR A 259 15.29 -2.74 30.18
CA THR A 259 16.24 -3.75 30.68
C THR A 259 15.62 -5.15 30.66
N GLY A 260 14.49 -5.35 31.33
CA GLY A 260 13.82 -6.65 31.45
C GLY A 260 12.65 -6.89 30.50
N GLY A 261 12.24 -5.91 29.68
CA GLY A 261 11.09 -6.06 28.76
C GLY A 261 9.70 -6.10 29.41
N GLN A 262 9.60 -5.95 30.75
CA GLN A 262 8.41 -6.25 31.53
C GLN A 262 7.53 -5.03 31.86
N HIS A 263 8.11 -3.89 32.25
CA HIS A 263 7.36 -2.73 32.75
C HIS A 263 7.30 -1.59 31.74
N ARG A 264 8.37 -0.77 31.63
CA ARG A 264 8.43 0.44 30.80
C ARG A 264 8.14 0.19 29.33
N ALA A 265 8.78 -0.84 28.74
CA ALA A 265 8.58 -1.19 27.34
C ALA A 265 7.14 -1.62 27.04
N VAL A 266 6.55 -2.43 27.93
CA VAL A 266 5.16 -2.88 27.82
C VAL A 266 4.20 -1.71 27.93
N TYR A 267 4.36 -0.88 28.96
CA TYR A 267 3.52 0.31 29.16
C TYR A 267 3.54 1.24 27.93
N LEU A 268 4.72 1.58 27.42
CA LEU A 268 4.86 2.48 26.26
C LEU A 268 4.26 1.88 24.99
N ALA A 269 4.41 0.56 24.78
CA ALA A 269 3.81 -0.14 23.66
C ALA A 269 2.28 -0.08 23.71
N GLU A 270 1.69 -0.30 24.86
CA GLU A 270 0.23 -0.20 25.05
C GLU A 270 -0.28 1.24 24.88
N GLN A 271 0.45 2.26 25.41
CA GLN A 271 0.06 3.65 25.24
C GLN A 271 0.06 4.07 23.75
N LEU A 272 1.08 3.68 22.98
CA LEU A 272 1.11 3.95 21.55
C LEU A 272 -0.01 3.19 20.82
N ALA A 273 -0.24 1.93 21.18
CA ALA A 273 -1.31 1.13 20.59
C ALA A 273 -2.69 1.77 20.81
N ASN A 274 -2.99 2.20 22.05
CA ASN A 274 -4.24 2.87 22.37
C ASN A 274 -4.42 4.17 21.58
N ARG A 275 -3.36 4.90 21.33
CA ARG A 275 -3.38 6.15 20.53
C ARG A 275 -3.67 5.90 19.07
N LEU A 276 -3.16 4.80 18.50
CA LEU A 276 -3.31 4.48 17.07
C LEU A 276 -4.57 3.65 16.77
N ARG A 277 -5.13 2.94 17.77
CA ARG A 277 -6.39 2.21 17.62
C ARG A 277 -7.53 3.15 17.23
N GLY A 278 -8.34 2.70 16.29
CA GLY A 278 -9.45 3.50 15.76
C GLY A 278 -9.05 4.54 14.70
N ARG A 279 -7.76 4.69 14.39
CA ARG A 279 -7.32 5.53 13.28
C ARG A 279 -7.69 4.88 11.95
N ASN A 280 -8.38 5.62 11.09
CA ASN A 280 -8.82 5.11 9.80
C ASN A 280 -7.63 4.64 8.93
N GLY A 281 -7.73 3.45 8.34
CA GLY A 281 -6.69 2.86 7.50
C GLY A 281 -5.43 2.41 8.27
N VAL A 282 -5.53 2.21 9.60
CA VAL A 282 -4.46 1.69 10.43
C VAL A 282 -4.94 0.45 11.20
N GLU A 283 -4.24 -0.64 11.01
CA GLU A 283 -4.36 -1.85 11.83
C GLU A 283 -3.23 -1.87 12.85
N VAL A 284 -3.54 -2.11 14.12
CA VAL A 284 -2.56 -2.13 15.20
C VAL A 284 -2.39 -3.54 15.75
N VAL A 285 -1.18 -4.08 15.64
CA VAL A 285 -0.79 -5.38 16.19
C VAL A 285 0.22 -5.16 17.29
N VAL A 286 -0.09 -5.61 18.52
CA VAL A 286 0.81 -5.50 19.67
C VAL A 286 1.35 -6.87 20.05
N ARG A 287 2.66 -6.96 20.26
CA ARG A 287 3.33 -8.17 20.76
C ARG A 287 4.33 -7.82 21.85
N HIS A 288 4.21 -8.48 22.98
CA HIS A 288 5.15 -8.36 24.11
C HIS A 288 6.07 -9.57 24.11
N ARG A 289 7.18 -9.48 23.35
CA ARG A 289 8.08 -10.60 23.08
C ARG A 289 8.53 -11.36 24.34
N ASP A 290 8.82 -10.62 25.39
CA ASP A 290 9.43 -11.20 26.58
C ASP A 290 8.43 -11.49 27.72
N LEU A 291 7.14 -11.12 27.56
CA LEU A 291 6.07 -11.54 28.48
C LEU A 291 5.53 -12.93 28.14
N GLU A 292 5.67 -13.39 26.91
CA GLU A 292 5.22 -14.74 26.49
C GLU A 292 5.97 -15.85 27.28
N ASP A 293 7.15 -15.54 27.85
CA ASP A 293 7.97 -16.44 28.65
C ASP A 293 7.84 -16.21 30.17
N PHE A 294 7.05 -15.21 30.62
CA PHE A 294 6.95 -14.76 32.02
C PHE A 294 5.89 -15.55 32.83
N GLY A 295 5.65 -16.75 32.52
CA GLY A 295 4.68 -17.62 33.21
C GLY A 295 5.04 -19.12 33.15
N LYS A 296 6.26 -19.42 32.71
CA LYS A 296 6.74 -20.81 32.61
C LYS A 296 7.82 -21.10 33.63
#